data_06204d0419326a6c5a0de60e459aa1fd
#
_entry.id   06204d0419326a6c5a0de60e459aa1fd
#
_cell.length_a   1.000
_cell.length_b   1.000
_cell.length_c   1.000
_cell.angle_alpha   90.00
_cell.angle_beta   90.00
_cell.angle_gamma   90.00
#
_symmetry.space_group_name_H-M   'P 1'
#
loop_
_entity.id
_entity.type
_entity.pdbx_description
1 polymer ?
#
loop_
_entity_poly.entity_id
_entity_poly.type
_entity_poly.pdbx_seq_one_letter_code
_entity_poly.pdbx_strand_id
1 'polypeptide(L)'
;RILSSAASDVYKRQELVVAIQLALSLERPLLLEGSAGVGKTELARALSQAQSTKLIRLQCYEGLDSAQSIYEWNYQRQLISIRAAADDGVSREQIEKHVFSKDFLLERPLLMSITQDKSPVLLIDEIDRADEEFEAFLLEILSDYQVSIPELGTINSVTKPIVILTSNGTRDLSDAL
;
A
#
# COMPACT_ATOMS: atom_id res chain seq x y z
N ARG A 1 2.15 -7.99 41.70
CA ARG A 1 2.35 -8.45 40.30
C ARG A 1 1.31 -7.89 39.32
N ILE A 2 0.04 -7.78 39.67
CA ILE A 2 -1.05 -7.25 38.81
C ILE A 2 -0.90 -5.75 38.56
N LEU A 3 -0.47 -4.95 39.55
CA LEU A 3 -0.23 -3.52 39.41
C LEU A 3 0.95 -3.18 38.50
N SER A 4 1.97 -4.03 38.42
CA SER A 4 3.13 -3.81 37.54
C SER A 4 2.82 -4.07 36.08
N SER A 5 1.89 -4.99 35.76
CA SER A 5 1.47 -5.23 34.37
C SER A 5 0.59 -4.10 33.84
N ALA A 6 -0.35 -3.61 34.65
CA ALA A 6 -1.21 -2.49 34.26
C ALA A 6 -0.41 -1.18 34.03
N ALA A 7 0.56 -0.89 34.90
CA ALA A 7 1.46 0.25 34.70
C ALA A 7 2.28 0.10 33.40
N SER A 8 2.86 -1.09 33.14
CA SER A 8 3.59 -1.38 31.92
C SER A 8 2.71 -1.23 30.67
N ASP A 9 1.44 -1.66 30.73
CA ASP A 9 0.50 -1.52 29.61
C ASP A 9 0.11 -0.06 29.35
N VAL A 10 -0.01 0.74 30.38
CA VAL A 10 -0.26 2.21 30.26
C VAL A 10 0.94 2.90 29.61
N TYR A 11 2.17 2.60 30.05
CA TYR A 11 3.37 3.17 29.45
C TYR A 11 3.52 2.78 27.96
N LYS A 12 3.34 1.52 27.61
CA LYS A 12 3.37 1.07 26.22
C LYS A 12 2.33 1.77 25.34
N ARG A 13 1.14 2.03 25.86
CA ARG A 13 0.11 2.79 25.14
C ARG A 13 0.50 4.24 24.92
N GLN A 14 1.15 4.87 25.90
CA GLN A 14 1.65 6.25 25.76
C GLN A 14 2.77 6.35 24.73
N GLU A 15 3.74 5.42 24.73
CA GLU A 15 4.80 5.36 23.75
C GLU A 15 4.25 5.19 22.33
N LEU A 16 3.25 4.31 22.16
CA LEU A 16 2.59 4.09 20.87
C LEU A 16 1.88 5.36 20.37
N VAL A 17 1.19 6.09 21.25
CA VAL A 17 0.53 7.36 20.89
C VAL A 17 1.55 8.39 20.42
N VAL A 18 2.67 8.52 21.13
CA VAL A 18 3.77 9.44 20.74
C VAL A 18 4.37 9.02 19.39
N ALA A 19 4.62 7.72 19.18
CA ALA A 19 5.14 7.22 17.91
C ALA A 19 4.20 7.52 16.74
N ILE A 20 2.89 7.33 16.92
CA ILE A 20 1.88 7.69 15.91
C ILE A 20 1.90 9.19 15.62
N GLN A 21 1.90 10.03 16.64
CA GLN A 21 1.93 11.48 16.47
C GLN A 21 3.19 11.95 15.74
N LEU A 22 4.35 11.37 16.05
CA LEU A 22 5.61 11.65 15.37
C LEU A 22 5.55 11.21 13.91
N ALA A 23 5.10 9.98 13.63
CA ALA A 23 4.96 9.47 12.27
C ALA A 23 4.05 10.37 11.41
N LEU A 24 2.91 10.79 11.95
CA LEU A 24 1.99 11.71 11.28
C LEU A 24 2.63 13.09 11.05
N SER A 25 3.31 13.65 12.05
CA SER A 25 3.92 14.98 11.97
C SER A 25 5.12 15.03 11.02
N LEU A 26 5.87 13.94 10.93
CA LEU A 26 7.04 13.81 10.08
C LEU A 26 6.72 13.23 8.70
N GLU A 27 5.47 12.85 8.44
CA GLU A 27 5.03 12.15 7.21
C GLU A 27 5.91 10.91 6.92
N ARG A 28 6.24 10.13 7.96
CA ARG A 28 7.08 8.94 7.85
C ARG A 28 6.29 7.68 8.11
N PRO A 29 6.64 6.57 7.45
CA PRO A 29 6.08 5.26 7.75
C PRO A 29 6.27 4.88 9.23
N LEU A 30 5.28 4.19 9.80
CA LEU A 30 5.32 3.64 11.15
C LEU A 30 5.42 2.12 11.06
N LEU A 31 6.53 1.55 11.53
CA LEU A 31 6.69 0.10 11.67
C LEU A 31 6.17 -0.35 13.05
N LEU A 32 5.29 -1.35 13.04
CA LEU A 32 4.76 -2.00 14.24
C LEU A 32 5.25 -3.45 14.30
N GLU A 33 6.16 -3.73 15.18
CA GLU A 33 6.71 -5.06 15.39
C GLU A 33 6.17 -5.71 16.66
N GLY A 34 5.91 -7.01 16.61
CA GLY A 34 5.42 -7.77 17.76
C GLY A 34 4.71 -9.05 17.36
N SER A 35 4.38 -9.88 18.34
CA SER A 35 3.74 -11.18 18.12
C SER A 35 2.41 -11.07 17.38
N ALA A 36 2.00 -12.14 16.70
CA ALA A 36 0.68 -12.22 16.08
C ALA A 36 -0.44 -12.02 17.12
N GLY A 37 -1.53 -11.36 16.69
CA GLY A 37 -2.72 -11.19 17.55
C GLY A 37 -2.66 -10.03 18.56
N VAL A 38 -1.58 -9.24 18.65
CA VAL A 38 -1.48 -8.11 19.59
C VAL A 38 -2.24 -6.85 19.15
N GLY A 39 -2.88 -6.86 17.98
CA GLY A 39 -3.72 -5.76 17.52
C GLY A 39 -3.03 -4.76 16.58
N LYS A 40 -1.89 -5.10 15.96
CA LYS A 40 -1.18 -4.22 15.00
C LYS A 40 -2.08 -3.75 13.85
N THR A 41 -2.78 -4.67 13.21
CA THR A 41 -3.72 -4.37 12.11
C THR A 41 -4.91 -3.52 12.58
N GLU A 42 -5.37 -3.72 13.82
CA GLU A 42 -6.48 -2.95 14.39
C GLU A 42 -6.12 -1.49 14.62
N LEU A 43 -4.84 -1.19 14.89
CA LEU A 43 -4.36 0.18 14.98
C LEU A 43 -4.55 0.95 13.67
N ALA A 44 -4.21 0.34 12.52
CA ALA A 44 -4.40 0.97 11.22
C ALA A 44 -5.89 1.28 10.95
N ARG A 45 -6.78 0.37 11.36
CA ARG A 45 -8.23 0.56 11.27
C ARG A 45 -8.69 1.73 12.15
N ALA A 46 -8.27 1.74 13.40
CA ALA A 46 -8.62 2.82 14.33
C ALA A 46 -8.13 4.18 13.83
N LEU A 47 -6.92 4.24 13.26
CA LEU A 47 -6.36 5.46 12.70
C LEU A 47 -7.16 5.93 11.47
N SER A 48 -7.54 5.03 10.57
CA SER A 48 -8.35 5.38 9.40
C SER A 48 -9.73 5.94 9.80
N GLN A 49 -10.34 5.39 10.84
CA GLN A 49 -11.60 5.89 11.41
C GLN A 49 -11.41 7.27 12.04
N ALA A 50 -10.36 7.46 12.85
CA ALA A 50 -10.07 8.74 13.50
C ALA A 50 -9.81 9.86 12.47
N GLN A 51 -9.14 9.54 11.36
CA GLN A 51 -8.89 10.47 10.26
C GLN A 51 -10.06 10.57 9.26
N SER A 52 -11.12 9.78 9.45
CA SER A 52 -12.27 9.69 8.54
C SER A 52 -11.81 9.47 7.09
N THR A 53 -10.89 8.54 6.87
CA THR A 53 -10.30 8.23 5.57
C THR A 53 -10.35 6.73 5.27
N LYS A 54 -10.03 6.35 4.02
CA LYS A 54 -10.00 4.94 3.62
C LYS A 54 -8.82 4.20 4.26
N LEU A 55 -9.06 2.95 4.65
CA LEU A 55 -8.01 1.98 4.91
C LEU A 55 -7.77 1.15 3.65
N ILE A 56 -6.55 1.20 3.13
CA ILE A 56 -6.08 0.39 2.01
C ILE A 56 -5.09 -0.61 2.58
N ARG A 57 -5.32 -1.91 2.35
CA ARG A 57 -4.49 -2.98 2.91
C ARG A 57 -3.76 -3.72 1.81
N LEU A 58 -2.46 -3.85 1.95
CA LEU A 58 -1.60 -4.76 1.23
C LEU A 58 -1.15 -5.87 2.18
N GLN A 59 -1.60 -7.09 1.95
CA GLN A 59 -1.15 -8.26 2.70
C GLN A 59 0.08 -8.83 2.02
N CYS A 60 1.22 -8.88 2.73
CA CYS A 60 2.43 -9.51 2.23
C CYS A 60 2.38 -11.03 2.39
N TYR A 61 2.97 -11.74 1.45
CA TYR A 61 3.12 -13.19 1.45
C TYR A 61 4.36 -13.56 0.63
N GLU A 62 4.87 -14.76 0.83
CA GLU A 62 6.04 -15.27 0.13
C GLU A 62 5.82 -15.31 -1.39
N GLY A 63 6.72 -14.70 -2.16
CA GLY A 63 6.60 -14.57 -3.61
C GLY A 63 5.62 -13.50 -4.09
N LEU A 64 5.31 -12.50 -3.26
CA LEU A 64 4.53 -11.34 -3.67
C LEU A 64 5.25 -10.60 -4.79
N ASP A 65 4.64 -10.55 -5.97
CA ASP A 65 5.15 -9.81 -7.11
C ASP A 65 4.92 -8.30 -6.91
N SER A 66 6.00 -7.52 -6.98
CA SER A 66 5.98 -6.07 -6.85
C SER A 66 5.06 -5.41 -7.89
N ALA A 67 5.09 -5.86 -9.14
CA ALA A 67 4.23 -5.31 -10.19
C ALA A 67 2.74 -5.53 -9.87
N GLN A 68 2.37 -6.72 -9.39
CA GLN A 68 0.98 -7.05 -8.99
C GLN A 68 0.50 -6.27 -7.76
N SER A 69 1.39 -5.69 -6.96
CA SER A 69 1.03 -4.84 -5.83
C SER A 69 0.66 -3.41 -6.25
N ILE A 70 1.04 -3.01 -7.49
CA ILE A 70 0.80 -1.69 -8.06
C ILE A 70 -0.46 -1.68 -8.91
N TYR A 71 -0.50 -2.51 -9.97
CA TYR A 71 -1.62 -2.54 -10.91
C TYR A 71 -1.73 -3.90 -11.62
N GLU A 72 -2.84 -4.05 -12.32
CA GLU A 72 -3.09 -5.16 -13.23
C GLU A 72 -3.94 -4.64 -14.39
N TRP A 73 -3.68 -5.12 -15.60
CA TRP A 73 -4.54 -4.84 -16.74
C TRP A 73 -5.77 -5.75 -16.73
N ASN A 74 -6.94 -5.17 -16.96
CA ASN A 74 -8.18 -5.93 -17.15
C ASN A 74 -8.21 -6.58 -18.55
N TYR A 75 -7.43 -7.63 -18.73
CA TYR A 75 -7.28 -8.32 -20.02
C TYR A 75 -8.60 -8.78 -20.61
N GLN A 76 -9.53 -9.23 -19.80
CA GLN A 76 -10.84 -9.66 -20.29
C GLN A 76 -11.60 -8.50 -20.92
N ARG A 77 -11.62 -7.34 -20.27
CA ARG A 77 -12.27 -6.15 -20.77
C ARG A 77 -11.55 -5.61 -22.02
N GLN A 78 -10.22 -5.66 -22.05
CA GLN A 78 -9.43 -5.29 -23.22
C GLN A 78 -9.79 -6.17 -24.43
N LEU A 79 -9.86 -7.48 -24.28
CA LEU A 79 -10.22 -8.41 -25.36
C LEU A 79 -11.63 -8.15 -25.92
N ILE A 80 -12.59 -7.86 -25.05
CA ILE A 80 -13.96 -7.51 -25.48
C ILE A 80 -13.94 -6.20 -26.29
N SER A 81 -13.20 -5.17 -25.81
CA SER A 81 -13.09 -3.89 -26.49
C SER A 81 -12.38 -3.99 -27.83
N ILE A 82 -11.32 -4.80 -27.94
CA ILE A 82 -10.60 -5.06 -29.19
C ILE A 82 -11.54 -5.67 -30.24
N ARG A 83 -12.33 -6.67 -29.85
CA ARG A 83 -13.29 -7.33 -30.77
C ARG A 83 -14.35 -6.34 -31.26
N ALA A 84 -14.95 -5.58 -30.37
CA ALA A 84 -15.95 -4.58 -30.72
C ALA A 84 -15.38 -3.51 -31.68
N ALA A 85 -14.18 -2.99 -31.39
CA ALA A 85 -13.53 -1.98 -32.23
C ALA A 85 -13.10 -2.53 -33.62
N ALA A 86 -12.78 -3.80 -33.73
CA ALA A 86 -12.47 -4.45 -34.99
C ALA A 86 -13.70 -4.53 -35.91
N ASP A 87 -14.88 -4.80 -35.35
CA ASP A 87 -16.16 -4.82 -36.10
C ASP A 87 -16.55 -3.41 -36.59
N ASP A 88 -16.15 -2.37 -35.86
CA ASP A 88 -16.44 -0.95 -36.20
C ASP A 88 -15.38 -0.33 -37.16
N GLY A 89 -14.37 -1.07 -37.60
CA GLY A 89 -13.33 -0.62 -38.53
C GLY A 89 -12.37 0.42 -37.95
N VAL A 90 -12.19 0.46 -36.61
CA VAL A 90 -11.26 1.35 -35.91
C VAL A 90 -9.81 0.97 -36.24
N SER A 91 -8.91 1.96 -36.40
CA SER A 91 -7.52 1.69 -36.69
C SER A 91 -6.81 0.99 -35.53
N ARG A 92 -5.79 0.16 -35.85
CA ARG A 92 -5.01 -0.60 -34.87
C ARG A 92 -4.36 0.32 -33.80
N GLU A 93 -3.82 1.45 -34.22
CA GLU A 93 -3.20 2.43 -33.31
C GLU A 93 -4.19 3.03 -32.31
N GLN A 94 -5.42 3.30 -32.77
CA GLN A 94 -6.48 3.81 -31.89
C GLN A 94 -6.94 2.77 -30.89
N ILE A 95 -7.04 1.51 -31.32
CA ILE A 95 -7.37 0.38 -30.43
C ILE A 95 -6.30 0.22 -29.36
N GLU A 96 -5.01 0.21 -29.75
CA GLU A 96 -3.89 0.07 -28.82
C GLU A 96 -3.85 1.16 -27.75
N LYS A 97 -3.97 2.43 -28.15
CA LYS A 97 -4.06 3.54 -27.21
C LYS A 97 -5.25 3.46 -26.28
N HIS A 98 -6.38 2.95 -26.78
CA HIS A 98 -7.59 2.82 -25.98
C HIS A 98 -7.47 1.73 -24.93
N VAL A 99 -6.99 0.53 -25.30
CA VAL A 99 -6.93 -0.62 -24.40
C VAL A 99 -5.87 -0.47 -23.29
N PHE A 100 -4.85 0.36 -23.50
CA PHE A 100 -3.87 0.74 -22.49
C PHE A 100 -4.16 2.09 -21.81
N SER A 101 -5.43 2.49 -21.78
CA SER A 101 -5.87 3.64 -21.01
C SER A 101 -6.19 3.28 -19.55
N LYS A 102 -6.36 4.31 -18.72
CA LYS A 102 -6.74 4.15 -17.30
C LYS A 102 -8.06 3.38 -17.11
N ASP A 103 -8.94 3.35 -18.12
CA ASP A 103 -10.22 2.65 -18.05
C ASP A 103 -10.09 1.13 -17.92
N PHE A 104 -8.95 0.59 -18.33
CA PHE A 104 -8.63 -0.84 -18.26
C PHE A 104 -7.62 -1.18 -17.16
N LEU A 105 -7.15 -0.17 -16.42
CA LEU A 105 -6.21 -0.34 -15.32
C LEU A 105 -6.96 -0.74 -14.05
N LEU A 106 -6.57 -1.85 -13.44
CA LEU A 106 -7.01 -2.25 -12.12
C LEU A 106 -5.97 -1.78 -11.11
N GLU A 107 -6.28 -0.70 -10.38
CA GLU A 107 -5.40 -0.21 -9.33
C GLU A 107 -5.31 -1.22 -8.20
N ARG A 108 -4.09 -1.60 -7.84
CA ARG A 108 -3.77 -2.42 -6.69
C ARG A 108 -3.40 -1.54 -5.49
N PRO A 109 -3.25 -2.08 -4.26
CA PRO A 109 -3.14 -1.28 -3.04
C PRO A 109 -2.10 -0.15 -3.08
N LEU A 110 -0.92 -0.36 -3.67
CA LEU A 110 0.10 0.69 -3.72
C LEU A 110 -0.32 1.85 -4.61
N LEU A 111 -0.74 1.59 -5.84
CA LEU A 111 -1.23 2.64 -6.74
C LEU A 111 -2.49 3.31 -6.19
N MET A 112 -3.44 2.49 -5.69
CA MET A 112 -4.67 3.01 -5.08
C MET A 112 -4.37 3.97 -3.92
N SER A 113 -3.29 3.74 -3.16
CA SER A 113 -2.96 4.58 -2.00
C SER A 113 -2.49 5.98 -2.39
N ILE A 114 -1.87 6.15 -3.54
CA ILE A 114 -1.34 7.44 -4.01
C ILE A 114 -2.31 8.21 -4.91
N THR A 115 -3.37 7.56 -5.42
CA THR A 115 -4.36 8.17 -6.33
C THR A 115 -5.59 8.74 -5.61
N GLN A 116 -5.69 8.60 -4.27
CA GLN A 116 -6.82 9.14 -3.51
C GLN A 116 -6.76 10.65 -3.35
N ASP A 117 -7.91 11.32 -3.45
CA ASP A 117 -8.03 12.77 -3.21
C ASP A 117 -7.79 13.16 -1.73
N LYS A 118 -8.08 12.24 -0.81
CA LYS A 118 -7.81 12.38 0.62
C LYS A 118 -6.80 11.34 1.07
N SER A 119 -5.79 11.77 1.82
CA SER A 119 -4.73 10.90 2.35
C SER A 119 -5.31 9.65 3.02
N PRO A 120 -5.14 8.45 2.45
CA PRO A 120 -5.62 7.21 3.05
C PRO A 120 -4.63 6.68 4.08
N VAL A 121 -5.07 5.72 4.89
CA VAL A 121 -4.15 4.86 5.64
C VAL A 121 -3.79 3.67 4.77
N LEU A 122 -2.51 3.53 4.43
CA LEU A 122 -1.95 2.35 3.76
C LEU A 122 -1.37 1.42 4.81
N LEU A 123 -1.98 0.26 4.97
CA LEU A 123 -1.48 -0.81 5.82
C LEU A 123 -0.75 -1.84 4.98
N ILE A 124 0.55 -1.99 5.20
CA ILE A 124 1.39 -3.06 4.64
C ILE A 124 1.55 -4.11 5.72
N ASP A 125 0.77 -5.18 5.60
CA ASP A 125 0.59 -6.17 6.67
C ASP A 125 1.52 -7.36 6.47
N GLU A 126 2.22 -7.78 7.54
CA GLU A 126 3.17 -8.89 7.57
C GLU A 126 4.32 -8.73 6.56
N ILE A 127 5.00 -7.56 6.58
CA ILE A 127 6.11 -7.26 5.66
C ILE A 127 7.25 -8.28 5.77
N ASP A 128 7.46 -8.86 6.94
CA ASP A 128 8.41 -9.92 7.20
C ASP A 128 8.17 -11.23 6.40
N ARG A 129 7.05 -11.34 5.69
CA ARG A 129 6.75 -12.44 4.76
C ARG A 129 7.11 -12.15 3.30
N ALA A 130 7.38 -10.90 2.96
CA ALA A 130 7.90 -10.53 1.65
C ALA A 130 9.41 -10.78 1.57
N ASP A 131 9.96 -10.82 0.36
CA ASP A 131 11.39 -10.92 0.15
C ASP A 131 12.10 -9.55 0.21
N GLU A 132 13.43 -9.56 0.19
CA GLU A 132 14.23 -8.33 0.22
C GLU A 132 14.05 -7.48 -1.04
N GLU A 133 13.75 -8.10 -2.19
CA GLU A 133 13.51 -7.40 -3.44
C GLU A 133 12.23 -6.56 -3.35
N PHE A 134 11.19 -7.10 -2.76
CA PHE A 134 9.96 -6.36 -2.49
C PHE A 134 10.17 -5.23 -1.47
N GLU A 135 10.99 -5.44 -0.43
CA GLU A 135 11.32 -4.36 0.52
C GLU A 135 12.03 -3.20 -0.16
N ALA A 136 13.04 -3.48 -0.99
CA ALA A 136 13.76 -2.46 -1.74
C ALA A 136 12.83 -1.67 -2.68
N PHE A 137 11.95 -2.36 -3.39
CA PHE A 137 10.93 -1.77 -4.24
C PHE A 137 9.95 -0.89 -3.45
N LEU A 138 9.51 -1.34 -2.27
CA LEU A 138 8.62 -0.59 -1.41
C LEU A 138 9.27 0.71 -0.92
N LEU A 139 10.55 0.67 -0.54
CA LEU A 139 11.32 1.85 -0.14
C LEU A 139 11.40 2.89 -1.26
N GLU A 140 11.60 2.46 -2.51
CA GLU A 140 11.61 3.36 -3.66
C GLU A 140 10.27 4.07 -3.81
N ILE A 141 9.16 3.34 -3.75
CA ILE A 141 7.81 3.94 -3.85
C ILE A 141 7.51 4.89 -2.68
N LEU A 142 7.86 4.50 -1.46
CA LEU A 142 7.56 5.29 -0.27
C LEU A 142 8.46 6.52 -0.11
N SER A 143 9.61 6.59 -0.78
CA SER A 143 10.46 7.79 -0.78
C SER A 143 9.86 8.91 -1.63
N ASP A 144 9.39 8.60 -2.83
CA ASP A 144 8.93 9.59 -3.80
C ASP A 144 7.41 9.63 -3.98
N TYR A 145 6.69 8.63 -3.47
CA TYR A 145 5.25 8.45 -3.64
C TYR A 145 4.82 8.54 -5.09
N GLN A 146 5.55 7.87 -5.97
CA GLN A 146 5.29 7.80 -7.39
C GLN A 146 5.43 6.37 -7.91
N VAL A 147 4.76 6.09 -9.00
CA VAL A 147 4.78 4.78 -9.67
C VAL A 147 4.89 5.00 -11.17
N SER A 148 5.78 4.26 -11.83
CA SER A 148 5.92 4.27 -13.28
C SER A 148 5.22 3.06 -13.89
N ILE A 149 4.27 3.32 -14.79
CA ILE A 149 3.58 2.30 -15.59
C ILE A 149 4.05 2.49 -17.03
N PRO A 150 4.62 1.45 -17.69
CA PRO A 150 5.22 1.60 -19.01
C PRO A 150 4.32 2.29 -20.05
N GLU A 151 3.04 1.96 -20.07
CA GLU A 151 2.08 2.44 -21.06
C GLU A 151 1.45 3.80 -20.70
N LEU A 152 1.50 4.19 -19.42
CA LEU A 152 0.85 5.41 -18.90
C LEU A 152 1.84 6.46 -18.42
N GLY A 153 3.13 6.10 -18.30
CA GLY A 153 4.16 6.95 -17.72
C GLY A 153 4.13 6.99 -16.18
N THR A 154 4.71 8.02 -15.61
CA THR A 154 4.81 8.17 -14.16
C THR A 154 3.55 8.78 -13.56
N ILE A 155 2.98 8.11 -12.58
CA ILE A 155 1.86 8.56 -11.77
C ILE A 155 2.40 9.05 -10.43
N ASN A 156 2.27 10.34 -10.18
CA ASN A 156 2.64 10.94 -8.91
C ASN A 156 1.48 10.92 -7.93
N SER A 157 1.79 10.93 -6.65
CA SER A 157 0.75 10.97 -5.62
C SER A 157 -0.05 12.28 -5.66
N VAL A 158 -1.36 12.15 -5.53
CA VAL A 158 -2.28 13.27 -5.30
C VAL A 158 -2.17 13.72 -3.85
N THR A 159 -2.17 12.76 -2.92
CA THR A 159 -1.94 12.98 -1.49
C THR A 159 -1.03 11.88 -0.96
N LYS A 160 -0.16 12.20 -0.01
CA LYS A 160 0.70 11.19 0.63
C LYS A 160 -0.14 10.32 1.57
N PRO A 161 -0.07 8.99 1.46
CA PRO A 161 -0.75 8.10 2.38
C PRO A 161 -0.08 8.11 3.75
N ILE A 162 -0.86 7.84 4.80
CA ILE A 162 -0.35 7.50 6.13
C ILE A 162 0.03 6.03 6.09
N VAL A 163 1.33 5.72 6.17
CA VAL A 163 1.84 4.35 5.99
C VAL A 163 2.08 3.67 7.33
N ILE A 164 1.50 2.49 7.49
CA ILE A 164 1.74 1.59 8.62
C ILE A 164 2.22 0.26 8.07
N LEU A 165 3.39 -0.18 8.54
CA LEU A 165 3.93 -1.51 8.28
C LEU A 165 3.75 -2.36 9.53
N THR A 166 3.43 -3.64 9.35
CA THR A 166 3.42 -4.60 10.45
C THR A 166 4.39 -5.74 10.21
N SER A 167 5.05 -6.19 11.27
CA SER A 167 5.93 -7.35 11.26
C SER A 167 5.61 -8.26 12.45
N ASN A 168 5.69 -9.57 12.25
CA ASN A 168 5.62 -10.57 13.33
C ASN A 168 7.01 -10.97 13.85
N GLY A 169 8.08 -10.43 13.27
CA GLY A 169 9.45 -10.73 13.63
C GLY A 169 9.87 -12.14 13.20
N THR A 170 9.31 -12.68 12.11
CA THR A 170 9.67 -14.01 11.60
C THR A 170 11.03 -14.01 10.90
N ARG A 171 11.46 -12.87 10.41
CA ARG A 171 12.82 -12.57 9.94
C ARG A 171 13.19 -11.13 10.22
N ASP A 172 14.46 -10.81 10.17
CA ASP A 172 14.95 -9.45 10.26
C ASP A 172 14.59 -8.69 8.96
N LEU A 173 14.13 -7.46 9.12
CA LEU A 173 13.86 -6.54 8.01
C LEU A 173 15.15 -5.79 7.64
N SER A 174 15.19 -5.23 6.44
CA SER A 174 16.25 -4.34 6.02
C SER A 174 16.36 -3.12 6.94
N ASP A 175 17.57 -2.73 7.31
CA ASP A 175 17.84 -1.53 8.13
C ASP A 175 17.32 -0.22 7.48
N ALA A 176 16.95 -0.28 6.20
CA ALA A 176 16.43 0.85 5.46
C ALA A 176 14.92 1.06 5.64
N LEU A 177 14.18 0.05 6.09
CA LEU A 177 12.74 0.10 6.39
C LEU A 177 12.49 0.65 7.80
#